data_80896dca1642e0601510f190b1682d61
#
_entry.id   80896dca1642e0601510f190b1682d61
#
_cell.length_a   1.000
_cell.length_b   1.000
_cell.length_c   1.000
_cell.angle_alpha   90.00
_cell.angle_beta   90.00
_cell.angle_gamma   90.00
#
_symmetry.space_group_name_H-M   'P 1'
#
loop_
_entity.id
_entity.type
_entity.pdbx_description
1 polymer ?
#
loop_
_entity_poly.entity_id
_entity_poly.type
_entity_poly.pdbx_seq_one_letter_code
_entity_poly.pdbx_strand_id
1 'polypeptide(L)'
;MEEDKRIVIENLTTRYPGTEQPQLRQINAEVHTGQVVGIIGNSHSGKSTLCRVLAGVIPKIVSAEIEGDWHMFGQRVSDNWPVYNAMNGVVLQNPAGQLSGLADTVADEIAFDLINQGMAEGLIQKRVEEVATQMGLIEQLNLRPESLSGGQIQRLAIATAIATNPAVLIMDDPTSQMDPLGRRQFFQWLAQVKETTVFIVTSEIDDLCEVADVVWVLHEGQMVAQGRPGEVFNHLAADWQIPAPTIQQLAQKMDWHLADGRYPVNDAELKEVFYVHN
;
A
#
# COMPACT_ATOMS: atom_id res chain seq x y z
N MET A 1 -11.80 -18.12 21.58
CA MET A 1 -12.23 -17.59 20.28
C MET A 1 -10.95 -17.21 19.57
N GLU A 2 -10.59 -17.85 18.47
CA GLU A 2 -9.53 -17.32 17.60
C GLU A 2 -9.99 -15.93 17.14
N GLU A 3 -9.20 -14.91 17.42
CA GLU A 3 -9.44 -13.58 16.87
C GLU A 3 -9.44 -13.71 15.34
N ASP A 4 -10.49 -13.19 14.70
CA ASP A 4 -10.58 -13.16 13.24
C ASP A 4 -9.48 -12.24 12.70
N LYS A 5 -8.40 -12.82 12.19
CA LYS A 5 -7.22 -12.12 11.67
C LYS A 5 -7.39 -11.72 10.20
N ARG A 6 -8.59 -11.33 9.79
CA ARG A 6 -8.90 -10.99 8.41
C ARG A 6 -9.44 -9.58 8.28
N ILE A 7 -9.19 -9.00 7.13
CA ILE A 7 -9.88 -7.82 6.62
C ILE A 7 -10.83 -8.31 5.53
N VAL A 8 -12.12 -8.05 5.70
CA VAL A 8 -13.17 -8.50 4.79
C VAL A 8 -13.92 -7.29 4.25
N ILE A 9 -14.08 -7.21 2.94
CA ILE A 9 -14.83 -6.18 2.23
C ILE A 9 -16.00 -6.86 1.54
N GLU A 10 -17.23 -6.39 1.80
CA GLU A 10 -18.46 -7.00 1.29
C GLU A 10 -19.29 -5.97 0.52
N ASN A 11 -19.44 -6.17 -0.78
CA ASN A 11 -20.28 -5.37 -1.68
C ASN A 11 -20.03 -3.85 -1.61
N LEU A 12 -18.79 -3.46 -1.35
CA LEU A 12 -18.41 -2.06 -1.17
C LEU A 12 -18.66 -1.27 -2.46
N THR A 13 -19.57 -0.33 -2.38
CA THR A 13 -19.89 0.61 -3.46
C THR A 13 -19.73 2.04 -2.95
N THR A 14 -19.05 2.89 -3.73
CA THR A 14 -18.77 4.27 -3.33
C THR A 14 -19.18 5.23 -4.43
N ARG A 15 -19.98 6.26 -4.07
CA ARG A 15 -20.45 7.30 -4.98
C ARG A 15 -20.14 8.69 -4.43
N TYR A 16 -19.49 9.52 -5.24
CA TYR A 16 -19.28 10.91 -4.88
C TYR A 16 -20.55 11.75 -5.13
N PRO A 17 -20.79 12.81 -4.33
CA PRO A 17 -21.92 13.71 -4.56
C PRO A 17 -21.91 14.30 -5.96
N GLY A 18 -23.06 14.29 -6.62
CA GLY A 18 -23.23 14.86 -7.96
C GLY A 18 -22.72 13.98 -9.11
N THR A 19 -22.25 12.76 -8.85
CA THR A 19 -21.93 11.80 -9.91
C THR A 19 -23.07 10.82 -10.14
N GLU A 20 -23.37 10.52 -11.42
CA GLU A 20 -24.40 9.52 -11.77
C GLU A 20 -23.90 8.10 -11.51
N GLN A 21 -22.62 7.83 -11.81
CA GLN A 21 -22.03 6.52 -11.68
C GLN A 21 -21.21 6.41 -10.40
N PRO A 22 -21.29 5.28 -9.68
CA PRO A 22 -20.39 5.02 -8.56
C PRO A 22 -18.95 4.84 -9.03
N GLN A 23 -18.02 5.35 -8.24
CA GLN A 23 -16.58 5.22 -8.50
C GLN A 23 -16.02 3.84 -8.14
N LEU A 24 -16.65 3.18 -7.14
CA LEU A 24 -16.42 1.77 -6.85
C LEU A 24 -17.75 1.03 -6.89
N ARG A 25 -17.75 -0.19 -7.42
CA ARG A 25 -18.95 -0.98 -7.62
C ARG A 25 -18.77 -2.39 -7.09
N GLN A 26 -19.49 -2.72 -6.00
CA GLN A 26 -19.58 -4.06 -5.43
C GLN A 26 -18.21 -4.75 -5.26
N ILE A 27 -17.24 -4.04 -4.70
CA ILE A 27 -15.94 -4.61 -4.37
C ILE A 27 -16.12 -5.65 -3.27
N ASN A 28 -15.60 -6.85 -3.52
CA ASN A 28 -15.58 -7.94 -2.55
C ASN A 28 -14.14 -8.46 -2.44
N ALA A 29 -13.61 -8.55 -1.24
CA ALA A 29 -12.25 -9.00 -1.01
C ALA A 29 -12.06 -9.54 0.41
N GLU A 30 -11.09 -10.42 0.56
CA GLU A 30 -10.61 -10.94 1.84
C GLU A 30 -9.08 -10.91 1.86
N VAL A 31 -8.50 -10.42 2.96
CA VAL A 31 -7.06 -10.31 3.18
C VAL A 31 -6.72 -10.81 4.57
N HIS A 32 -5.70 -11.63 4.69
CA HIS A 32 -5.14 -12.04 5.98
C HIS A 32 -4.18 -10.97 6.53
N THR A 33 -4.12 -10.86 7.85
CA THR A 33 -3.17 -9.94 8.49
C THR A 33 -1.74 -10.26 8.11
N GLY A 34 -0.93 -9.21 7.94
CA GLY A 34 0.47 -9.31 7.57
C GLY A 34 0.74 -9.50 6.08
N GLN A 35 -0.31 -9.57 5.24
CA GLN A 35 -0.14 -9.64 3.78
C GLN A 35 0.12 -8.26 3.17
N VAL A 36 0.93 -8.26 2.12
CA VAL A 36 1.10 -7.12 1.21
C VAL A 36 0.16 -7.28 0.02
N VAL A 37 -0.79 -6.36 -0.10
CA VAL A 37 -1.81 -6.33 -1.16
C VAL A 37 -1.45 -5.23 -2.16
N GLY A 38 -1.05 -5.60 -3.37
CA GLY A 38 -0.84 -4.68 -4.47
C GLY A 38 -2.16 -4.35 -5.17
N ILE A 39 -2.47 -3.07 -5.33
CA ILE A 39 -3.67 -2.61 -6.03
C ILE A 39 -3.26 -1.97 -7.34
N ILE A 40 -3.60 -2.60 -8.45
CA ILE A 40 -3.22 -2.16 -9.80
C ILE A 40 -4.45 -1.91 -10.67
N GLY A 41 -4.25 -1.23 -11.77
CA GLY A 41 -5.30 -0.88 -12.75
C GLY A 41 -4.93 0.38 -13.52
N ASN A 42 -5.63 0.66 -14.61
CA ASN A 42 -5.40 1.86 -15.40
C ASN A 42 -5.81 3.15 -14.66
N SER A 43 -5.56 4.30 -15.27
CA SER A 43 -6.01 5.59 -14.72
C SER A 43 -7.54 5.60 -14.58
N HIS A 44 -8.03 6.22 -13.50
CA HIS A 44 -9.46 6.32 -13.17
C HIS A 44 -10.18 4.98 -12.88
N SER A 45 -9.45 3.87 -12.69
CA SER A 45 -10.06 2.58 -12.34
C SER A 45 -10.63 2.50 -10.91
N GLY A 46 -10.42 3.52 -10.07
CA GLY A 46 -10.96 3.58 -8.69
C GLY A 46 -9.92 3.32 -7.58
N LYS A 47 -8.64 3.06 -7.89
CA LYS A 47 -7.59 2.73 -6.91
C LYS A 47 -7.48 3.72 -5.76
N SER A 48 -7.30 5.02 -6.07
CA SER A 48 -7.20 6.07 -5.04
C SER A 48 -8.48 6.24 -4.24
N THR A 49 -9.65 5.97 -4.84
CA THR A 49 -10.93 5.96 -4.10
C THR A 49 -10.95 4.78 -3.12
N LEU A 50 -10.53 3.59 -3.56
CA LEU A 50 -10.42 2.43 -2.67
C LEU A 50 -9.45 2.70 -1.52
N CYS A 51 -8.26 3.24 -1.78
CA CYS A 51 -7.32 3.65 -0.74
C CYS A 51 -7.94 4.63 0.26
N ARG A 52 -8.67 5.65 -0.21
CA ARG A 52 -9.33 6.62 0.68
C ARG A 52 -10.44 6.00 1.51
N VAL A 53 -11.18 5.03 0.97
CA VAL A 53 -12.18 4.28 1.75
C VAL A 53 -11.48 3.41 2.79
N LEU A 54 -10.47 2.62 2.39
CA LEU A 54 -9.67 1.81 3.30
C LEU A 54 -8.99 2.65 4.38
N ALA A 55 -8.49 3.84 4.06
CA ALA A 55 -7.92 4.78 5.01
C ALA A 55 -8.99 5.50 5.86
N GLY A 56 -10.28 5.34 5.51
CA GLY A 56 -11.41 6.00 6.13
C GLY A 56 -11.47 7.52 5.94
N VAL A 57 -10.65 8.04 5.05
CA VAL A 57 -10.80 9.42 4.56
C VAL A 57 -12.20 9.61 3.96
N ILE A 58 -12.72 8.59 3.29
CA ILE A 58 -14.11 8.49 2.86
C ILE A 58 -14.83 7.54 3.84
N PRO A 59 -15.97 7.92 4.40
CA PRO A 59 -16.73 9.18 4.22
C PRO A 59 -16.42 10.27 5.26
N LYS A 60 -15.45 10.07 6.15
CA LYS A 60 -15.26 10.92 7.35
C LYS A 60 -14.74 12.33 7.04
N ILE A 61 -13.85 12.45 6.05
CA ILE A 61 -13.23 13.72 5.65
C ILE A 61 -13.77 14.16 4.28
N VAL A 62 -13.82 13.22 3.33
CA VAL A 62 -14.36 13.45 1.99
C VAL A 62 -15.74 12.81 1.91
N SER A 63 -16.77 13.63 1.63
CA SER A 63 -18.14 13.16 1.52
C SER A 63 -18.31 12.23 0.33
N ALA A 64 -18.83 11.04 0.59
CA ALA A 64 -19.31 10.10 -0.41
C ALA A 64 -20.37 9.18 0.22
N GLU A 65 -21.27 8.66 -0.60
CA GLU A 65 -22.17 7.59 -0.21
C GLU A 65 -21.41 6.27 -0.26
N ILE A 66 -21.55 5.46 0.80
CA ILE A 66 -20.99 4.11 0.87
C ILE A 66 -22.14 3.13 1.10
N GLU A 67 -22.20 2.11 0.25
CA GLU A 67 -23.02 0.91 0.43
C GLU A 67 -22.09 -0.29 0.64
N GLY A 68 -22.60 -1.33 1.32
CA GLY A 68 -21.81 -2.48 1.73
C GLY A 68 -21.03 -2.23 3.01
N ASP A 69 -20.13 -3.15 3.34
CA ASP A 69 -19.44 -3.17 4.61
C ASP A 69 -17.97 -3.56 4.45
N TRP A 70 -17.18 -3.18 5.44
CA TRP A 70 -15.86 -3.72 5.61
C TRP A 70 -15.60 -3.98 7.10
N HIS A 71 -14.97 -5.08 7.35
CA HIS A 71 -14.63 -5.55 8.68
C HIS A 71 -13.13 -5.68 8.81
N MET A 72 -12.60 -5.30 9.95
CA MET A 72 -11.22 -5.50 10.30
C MET A 72 -11.14 -6.17 11.66
N PHE A 73 -10.42 -7.30 11.74
CA PHE A 73 -10.30 -8.09 12.95
C PHE A 73 -11.68 -8.43 13.57
N GLY A 74 -12.64 -8.82 12.73
CA GLY A 74 -13.99 -9.18 13.15
C GLY A 74 -14.90 -8.01 13.58
N GLN A 75 -14.42 -6.76 13.48
CA GLN A 75 -15.19 -5.56 13.83
C GLN A 75 -15.54 -4.75 12.58
N ARG A 76 -16.78 -4.31 12.50
CA ARG A 76 -17.23 -3.41 11.45
C ARG A 76 -16.57 -2.04 11.63
N VAL A 77 -15.88 -1.56 10.61
CA VAL A 77 -15.11 -0.32 10.71
C VAL A 77 -15.97 0.92 10.94
N SER A 78 -17.15 0.98 10.32
CA SER A 78 -18.10 2.09 10.52
C SER A 78 -18.50 2.31 11.98
N ASP A 79 -18.57 1.24 12.76
CA ASP A 79 -19.09 1.25 14.11
C ASP A 79 -18.02 1.64 15.15
N ASN A 80 -16.75 1.46 14.81
CA ASN A 80 -15.63 1.71 15.73
C ASN A 80 -14.50 2.54 15.09
N TRP A 81 -14.88 3.61 14.40
CA TRP A 81 -13.97 4.48 13.66
C TRP A 81 -12.74 4.98 14.45
N PRO A 82 -12.86 5.48 15.72
CA PRO A 82 -11.69 5.97 16.45
C PRO A 82 -10.61 4.90 16.66
N VAL A 83 -11.03 3.66 16.95
CA VAL A 83 -10.12 2.54 17.13
C VAL A 83 -9.47 2.18 15.80
N TYR A 84 -10.25 2.11 14.74
CA TYR A 84 -9.74 1.86 13.41
C TYR A 84 -8.69 2.89 12.99
N ASN A 85 -8.99 4.18 13.14
CA ASN A 85 -8.08 5.27 12.77
C ASN A 85 -6.76 5.22 13.54
N ALA A 86 -6.79 4.82 14.81
CA ALA A 86 -5.59 4.67 15.64
C ALA A 86 -4.69 3.48 15.22
N MET A 87 -5.24 2.53 14.45
CA MET A 87 -4.54 1.33 13.98
C MET A 87 -3.98 1.48 12.56
N ASN A 88 -4.29 2.58 11.87
CA ASN A 88 -3.90 2.81 10.49
C ASN A 88 -2.70 3.74 10.36
N GLY A 89 -1.78 3.39 9.46
CA GLY A 89 -0.85 4.32 8.83
C GLY A 89 -1.32 4.62 7.41
N VAL A 90 -1.28 5.88 7.01
CA VAL A 90 -1.79 6.30 5.69
C VAL A 90 -0.76 7.16 4.98
N VAL A 91 -0.47 6.84 3.72
CA VAL A 91 0.35 7.65 2.82
C VAL A 91 -0.45 7.88 1.53
N LEU A 92 -0.89 9.10 1.30
CA LEU A 92 -1.62 9.49 0.10
C LEU A 92 -0.68 10.07 -0.96
N GLN A 93 -1.20 10.27 -2.17
CA GLN A 93 -0.45 10.72 -3.34
C GLN A 93 0.25 12.08 -3.18
N ASN A 94 -0.20 12.95 -2.24
CA ASN A 94 0.46 14.22 -1.93
C ASN A 94 1.09 14.16 -0.53
N PRO A 95 2.34 13.72 -0.40
CA PRO A 95 3.00 13.54 0.89
C PRO A 95 3.20 14.84 1.66
N ALA A 96 3.51 15.96 0.98
CA ALA A 96 3.70 17.24 1.63
C ALA A 96 2.43 17.76 2.32
N GLY A 97 1.25 17.44 1.77
CA GLY A 97 -0.04 17.81 2.37
C GLY A 97 -0.46 16.93 3.55
N GLN A 98 0.32 15.91 3.88
CA GLN A 98 0.06 15.01 5.02
C GLN A 98 0.91 15.35 6.25
N LEU A 99 1.98 16.10 6.08
CA LEU A 99 2.81 16.53 7.20
C LEU A 99 2.02 17.50 8.09
N SER A 100 2.31 17.48 9.40
CA SER A 100 1.59 18.29 10.40
C SER A 100 1.68 19.79 10.11
N GLY A 101 2.79 20.24 9.52
CA GLY A 101 3.11 21.65 9.31
C GLY A 101 3.38 22.41 10.62
N LEU A 102 3.48 21.70 11.74
CA LEU A 102 3.71 22.24 13.07
C LEU A 102 5.11 21.90 13.62
N ALA A 103 5.78 20.93 13.02
CA ALA A 103 7.07 20.43 13.49
C ALA A 103 8.22 21.33 13.03
N ASP A 104 9.13 21.65 13.93
CA ASP A 104 10.34 22.43 13.61
C ASP A 104 11.41 21.57 12.93
N THR A 105 11.43 20.27 13.19
CA THR A 105 12.40 19.33 12.63
C THR A 105 11.75 18.07 12.07
N VAL A 106 12.50 17.33 11.25
CA VAL A 106 12.10 16.00 10.76
C VAL A 106 11.86 15.04 11.94
N ALA A 107 12.67 15.11 12.98
CA ALA A 107 12.48 14.31 14.19
C ALA A 107 11.15 14.61 14.89
N ASP A 108 10.80 15.89 15.02
CA ASP A 108 9.53 16.33 15.61
C ASP A 108 8.33 15.88 14.77
N GLU A 109 8.45 15.92 13.45
CA GLU A 109 7.40 15.47 12.53
C GLU A 109 7.15 13.95 12.70
N ILE A 110 8.21 13.14 12.77
CA ILE A 110 8.06 11.68 13.03
C ILE A 110 7.49 11.42 14.44
N ALA A 111 7.88 12.23 15.43
CA ALA A 111 7.43 12.10 16.80
C ALA A 111 5.98 12.54 17.02
N PHE A 112 5.39 13.32 16.11
CA PHE A 112 4.14 14.04 16.31
C PHE A 112 3.00 13.13 16.78
N ASP A 113 2.73 12.03 16.07
CA ASP A 113 1.67 11.10 16.44
C ASP A 113 2.02 10.25 17.66
N LEU A 114 3.30 9.96 17.91
CA LEU A 114 3.75 9.25 19.10
C LEU A 114 3.48 10.07 20.37
N ILE A 115 3.71 11.38 20.30
CA ILE A 115 3.42 12.34 21.37
C ILE A 115 1.90 12.39 21.63
N ASN A 116 1.10 12.48 20.56
CA ASN A 116 -0.35 12.52 20.65
C ASN A 116 -0.93 11.24 21.26
N GLN A 117 -0.28 10.09 21.08
CA GLN A 117 -0.63 8.83 21.73
C GLN A 117 -0.14 8.71 23.17
N GLY A 118 0.60 9.69 23.68
CA GLY A 118 1.10 9.70 25.06
C GLY A 118 2.27 8.75 25.31
N MET A 119 3.05 8.42 24.27
CA MET A 119 4.25 7.59 24.40
C MET A 119 5.30 8.30 25.27
N ALA A 120 6.04 7.54 26.10
CA ALA A 120 7.11 8.09 26.94
C ALA A 120 8.27 8.61 26.08
N GLU A 121 8.84 9.77 26.44
CA GLU A 121 9.87 10.49 25.69
C GLU A 121 11.06 9.62 25.25
N GLY A 122 11.59 8.80 26.16
CA GLY A 122 12.72 7.92 25.81
C GLY A 122 12.37 6.81 24.79
N LEU A 123 11.10 6.40 24.70
CA LEU A 123 10.61 5.49 23.68
C LEU A 123 10.39 6.20 22.35
N ILE A 124 9.93 7.46 22.40
CA ILE A 124 9.76 8.30 21.20
C ILE A 124 11.10 8.48 20.49
N GLN A 125 12.14 8.90 21.23
CA GLN A 125 13.46 9.11 20.64
C GLN A 125 13.98 7.86 19.94
N LYS A 126 13.90 6.71 20.61
CA LYS A 126 14.32 5.42 20.06
C LYS A 126 13.53 5.08 18.77
N ARG A 127 12.22 5.29 18.81
CA ARG A 127 11.35 4.98 17.67
C ARG A 127 11.62 5.90 16.47
N VAL A 128 11.85 7.20 16.72
CA VAL A 128 12.22 8.17 15.70
C VAL A 128 13.52 7.77 15.00
N GLU A 129 14.57 7.41 15.76
CA GLU A 129 15.85 6.97 15.18
C GLU A 129 15.71 5.68 14.37
N GLU A 130 14.93 4.72 14.87
CA GLU A 130 14.65 3.45 14.17
C GLU A 130 13.97 3.70 12.82
N VAL A 131 12.88 4.45 12.81
CA VAL A 131 12.09 4.73 11.62
C VAL A 131 12.86 5.60 10.62
N ALA A 132 13.59 6.61 11.13
CA ALA A 132 14.44 7.45 10.29
C ALA A 132 15.55 6.63 9.62
N THR A 133 16.12 5.63 10.32
CA THR A 133 17.09 4.70 9.75
C THR A 133 16.47 3.85 8.64
N GLN A 134 15.28 3.28 8.88
CA GLN A 134 14.54 2.49 7.88
C GLN A 134 14.25 3.27 6.60
N MET A 135 13.93 4.56 6.74
CA MET A 135 13.60 5.44 5.61
C MET A 135 14.80 6.23 5.08
N GLY A 136 16.02 6.01 5.60
CA GLY A 136 17.24 6.72 5.17
C GLY A 136 17.18 8.22 5.43
N LEU A 137 16.63 8.64 6.58
CA LEU A 137 16.46 10.04 6.99
C LEU A 137 17.28 10.41 8.23
N ILE A 138 18.17 9.54 8.69
CA ILE A 138 18.91 9.74 9.94
C ILE A 138 19.73 11.05 9.95
N GLU A 139 20.32 11.40 8.81
CA GLU A 139 21.13 12.63 8.67
C GLU A 139 20.26 13.90 8.55
N GLN A 140 18.97 13.74 8.26
CA GLN A 140 18.01 14.81 8.10
C GLN A 140 17.22 15.13 9.37
N LEU A 141 17.34 14.35 10.44
CA LEU A 141 16.53 14.48 11.65
C LEU A 141 16.45 15.91 12.22
N ASN A 142 17.55 16.65 12.16
CA ASN A 142 17.63 18.02 12.67
C ASN A 142 17.28 19.10 11.63
N LEU A 143 16.94 18.71 10.41
CA LEU A 143 16.56 19.66 9.36
C LEU A 143 15.06 20.00 9.47
N ARG A 144 14.69 21.15 8.93
CA ARG A 144 13.29 21.54 8.78
C ARG A 144 12.64 20.71 7.66
N PRO A 145 11.40 20.21 7.81
CA PRO A 145 10.72 19.45 6.76
C PRO A 145 10.68 20.17 5.40
N GLU A 146 10.52 21.50 5.38
CA GLU A 146 10.45 22.30 4.15
C GLU A 146 11.78 22.35 3.39
N SER A 147 12.89 22.00 4.00
CA SER A 147 14.21 21.96 3.36
C SER A 147 14.49 20.65 2.62
N LEU A 148 13.62 19.67 2.76
CA LEU A 148 13.77 18.35 2.16
C LEU A 148 13.42 18.36 0.67
N SER A 149 14.10 17.50 -0.11
CA SER A 149 13.71 17.22 -1.49
C SER A 149 12.37 16.46 -1.54
N GLY A 150 11.71 16.45 -2.71
CA GLY A 150 10.43 15.71 -2.88
C GLY A 150 10.51 14.26 -2.46
N GLY A 151 11.57 13.53 -2.85
CA GLY A 151 11.78 12.14 -2.43
C GLY A 151 12.06 11.97 -0.94
N GLN A 152 12.70 12.96 -0.29
CA GLN A 152 12.88 12.97 1.16
C GLN A 152 11.56 13.26 1.89
N ILE A 153 10.72 14.17 1.38
CA ILE A 153 9.38 14.43 1.90
C ILE A 153 8.51 13.17 1.78
N GLN A 154 8.59 12.46 0.66
CA GLN A 154 7.89 11.19 0.48
C GLN A 154 8.31 10.15 1.55
N ARG A 155 9.62 10.00 1.77
CA ARG A 155 10.14 9.09 2.80
C ARG A 155 9.78 9.54 4.22
N LEU A 156 9.70 10.86 4.47
CA LEU A 156 9.23 11.40 5.74
C LEU A 156 7.75 11.06 5.98
N ALA A 157 6.89 11.22 4.99
CA ALA A 157 5.47 10.84 5.11
C ALA A 157 5.28 9.33 5.37
N ILE A 158 6.13 8.47 4.79
CA ILE A 158 6.13 7.05 5.13
C ILE A 158 6.63 6.84 6.57
N ALA A 159 7.70 7.53 6.97
CA ALA A 159 8.26 7.46 8.31
C ALA A 159 7.22 7.82 9.39
N THR A 160 6.47 8.91 9.20
CA THR A 160 5.38 9.30 10.12
C THR A 160 4.29 8.23 10.16
N ALA A 161 3.87 7.70 9.02
CA ALA A 161 2.81 6.69 8.95
C ALA A 161 3.18 5.37 9.65
N ILE A 162 4.46 4.95 9.62
CA ILE A 162 4.92 3.71 10.26
C ILE A 162 5.41 3.89 11.70
N ALA A 163 5.60 5.13 12.16
CA ALA A 163 6.12 5.42 13.49
C ALA A 163 5.26 4.80 14.60
N THR A 164 3.95 4.81 14.44
CA THR A 164 2.97 4.30 15.40
C THR A 164 2.82 2.78 15.42
N ASN A 165 3.60 2.02 14.61
CA ASN A 165 3.43 0.57 14.41
C ASN A 165 1.99 0.21 14.01
N PRO A 166 1.48 0.73 12.89
CA PRO A 166 0.10 0.50 12.50
C PRO A 166 -0.16 -0.99 12.18
N ALA A 167 -1.35 -1.48 12.51
CA ALA A 167 -1.79 -2.81 12.11
C ALA A 167 -2.09 -2.88 10.60
N VAL A 168 -2.48 -1.74 10.02
CA VAL A 168 -2.75 -1.59 8.59
C VAL A 168 -2.03 -0.36 8.05
N LEU A 169 -1.33 -0.51 6.93
CA LEU A 169 -0.66 0.58 6.22
C LEU A 169 -1.27 0.70 4.82
N ILE A 170 -1.81 1.87 4.50
CA ILE A 170 -2.43 2.15 3.21
C ILE A 170 -1.60 3.20 2.48
N MET A 171 -1.13 2.87 1.28
CA MET A 171 -0.23 3.73 0.50
C MET A 171 -0.75 3.91 -0.93
N ASP A 172 -0.98 5.15 -1.33
CA ASP A 172 -1.39 5.52 -2.69
C ASP A 172 -0.20 6.16 -3.42
N ASP A 173 0.46 5.36 -4.26
CA ASP A 173 1.64 5.70 -5.07
C ASP A 173 2.84 6.25 -4.25
N PRO A 174 3.31 5.50 -3.23
CA PRO A 174 4.27 5.99 -2.25
C PRO A 174 5.68 6.22 -2.82
N THR A 175 5.95 5.83 -4.05
CA THR A 175 7.28 5.92 -4.67
C THR A 175 7.37 6.94 -5.82
N SER A 176 6.27 7.64 -6.13
CA SER A 176 6.15 8.52 -7.30
C SER A 176 7.17 9.68 -7.35
N GLN A 177 7.69 10.12 -6.21
CA GLN A 177 8.69 11.19 -6.11
C GLN A 177 10.09 10.69 -5.76
N MET A 178 10.29 9.38 -5.69
CA MET A 178 11.58 8.78 -5.36
C MET A 178 12.44 8.59 -6.60
N ASP A 179 13.75 8.75 -6.43
CA ASP A 179 14.71 8.30 -7.41
C ASP A 179 14.78 6.76 -7.45
N PRO A 180 15.39 6.16 -8.47
CA PRO A 180 15.45 4.69 -8.59
C PRO A 180 16.08 3.99 -7.39
N LEU A 181 17.07 4.62 -6.73
CA LEU A 181 17.72 4.06 -5.55
C LEU A 181 16.77 4.08 -4.34
N GLY A 182 16.11 5.22 -4.09
CA GLY A 182 15.14 5.37 -3.01
C GLY A 182 13.97 4.42 -3.17
N ARG A 183 13.45 4.25 -4.40
CA ARG A 183 12.40 3.27 -4.71
C ARG A 183 12.84 1.84 -4.38
N ARG A 184 14.02 1.43 -4.83
CA ARG A 184 14.55 0.10 -4.53
C ARG A 184 14.69 -0.13 -3.02
N GLN A 185 15.19 0.84 -2.27
CA GLN A 185 15.30 0.76 -0.81
C GLN A 185 13.93 0.64 -0.14
N PHE A 186 12.93 1.37 -0.64
CA PHE A 186 11.55 1.27 -0.15
C PHE A 186 10.98 -0.15 -0.35
N PHE A 187 11.09 -0.74 -1.53
CA PHE A 187 10.58 -2.11 -1.77
C PHE A 187 11.38 -3.17 -1.00
N GLN A 188 12.70 -2.98 -0.80
CA GLN A 188 13.49 -3.83 0.08
C GLN A 188 13.04 -3.76 1.54
N TRP A 189 12.67 -2.58 2.03
CA TRP A 189 12.07 -2.42 3.34
C TRP A 189 10.68 -3.09 3.39
N LEU A 190 9.84 -2.86 2.39
CA LEU A 190 8.48 -3.42 2.33
C LEU A 190 8.48 -4.96 2.36
N ALA A 191 9.44 -5.60 1.71
CA ALA A 191 9.62 -7.06 1.72
C ALA A 191 9.90 -7.63 3.14
N GLN A 192 10.36 -6.80 4.08
CA GLN A 192 10.66 -7.19 5.46
C GLN A 192 9.49 -6.94 6.42
N VAL A 193 8.45 -6.20 5.98
CA VAL A 193 7.24 -5.94 6.78
C VAL A 193 6.42 -7.23 6.86
N LYS A 194 6.17 -7.73 8.09
CA LYS A 194 5.48 -9.03 8.31
C LYS A 194 4.27 -8.95 9.24
N GLU A 195 4.23 -7.96 10.12
CA GLU A 195 3.16 -7.85 11.12
C GLU A 195 2.07 -6.86 10.71
N THR A 196 2.39 -5.93 9.81
CA THR A 196 1.47 -4.93 9.27
C THR A 196 0.83 -5.43 7.98
N THR A 197 -0.48 -5.35 7.87
CA THR A 197 -1.17 -5.57 6.59
C THR A 197 -0.99 -4.33 5.72
N VAL A 198 -0.48 -4.50 4.50
CA VAL A 198 -0.17 -3.37 3.62
C VAL A 198 -1.06 -3.37 2.39
N PHE A 199 -1.72 -2.25 2.13
CA PHE A 199 -2.37 -1.97 0.85
C PHE A 199 -1.55 -0.91 0.11
N ILE A 200 -1.03 -1.27 -1.05
CA ILE A 200 -0.20 -0.38 -1.86
C ILE A 200 -0.75 -0.25 -3.28
N VAL A 201 -1.06 0.98 -3.68
CA VAL A 201 -1.26 1.33 -5.09
C VAL A 201 0.09 1.74 -5.67
N THR A 202 0.49 1.16 -6.77
CA THR A 202 1.73 1.51 -7.46
C THR A 202 1.64 1.20 -8.96
N SER A 203 2.43 1.90 -9.76
CA SER A 203 2.69 1.60 -11.18
C SER A 203 3.96 0.76 -11.37
N GLU A 204 4.75 0.54 -10.32
CA GLU A 204 6.01 -0.21 -10.35
C GLU A 204 5.74 -1.72 -10.27
N ILE A 205 5.28 -2.28 -11.39
CA ILE A 205 4.79 -3.67 -11.47
C ILE A 205 5.89 -4.69 -11.15
N ASP A 206 7.11 -4.47 -11.63
CA ASP A 206 8.23 -5.39 -11.40
C ASP A 206 8.57 -5.46 -9.91
N ASP A 207 8.72 -4.30 -9.26
CA ASP A 207 9.00 -4.23 -7.82
C ASP A 207 7.81 -4.80 -7.00
N LEU A 208 6.57 -4.56 -7.44
CA LEU A 208 5.39 -5.11 -6.77
C LEU A 208 5.34 -6.63 -6.82
N CYS A 209 5.70 -7.26 -7.94
CA CYS A 209 5.72 -8.71 -8.07
C CYS A 209 6.73 -9.40 -7.15
N GLU A 210 7.75 -8.68 -6.68
CA GLU A 210 8.74 -9.20 -5.73
C GLU A 210 8.23 -9.22 -4.28
N VAL A 211 7.25 -8.36 -3.92
CA VAL A 211 6.87 -8.13 -2.53
C VAL A 211 5.41 -8.46 -2.22
N ALA A 212 4.51 -8.43 -3.21
CA ALA A 212 3.08 -8.63 -2.98
C ALA A 212 2.74 -10.11 -2.74
N ASP A 213 1.97 -10.36 -1.68
CA ASP A 213 1.34 -11.67 -1.45
C ASP A 213 0.09 -11.84 -2.32
N VAL A 214 -0.65 -10.73 -2.52
CA VAL A 214 -1.89 -10.69 -3.28
C VAL A 214 -1.91 -9.45 -4.17
N VAL A 215 -2.43 -9.59 -5.38
CA VAL A 215 -2.67 -8.48 -6.30
C VAL A 215 -4.15 -8.35 -6.57
N TRP A 216 -4.68 -7.14 -6.45
CA TRP A 216 -6.03 -6.75 -6.83
C TRP A 216 -6.00 -5.92 -8.10
N VAL A 217 -6.77 -6.31 -9.09
CA VAL A 217 -6.91 -5.58 -10.35
C VAL A 217 -8.23 -4.84 -10.36
N LEU A 218 -8.15 -3.51 -10.42
CA LEU A 218 -9.32 -2.65 -10.60
C LEU A 218 -9.44 -2.19 -12.05
N HIS A 219 -10.64 -2.36 -12.60
CA HIS A 219 -11.01 -1.86 -13.92
C HIS A 219 -12.41 -1.25 -13.85
N GLU A 220 -12.56 0.01 -14.27
CA GLU A 220 -13.83 0.76 -14.26
C GLU A 220 -14.61 0.68 -12.93
N GLY A 221 -13.93 0.78 -11.81
CA GLY A 221 -14.52 0.75 -10.46
C GLY A 221 -14.90 -0.64 -9.95
N GLN A 222 -14.55 -1.72 -10.65
CA GLN A 222 -14.78 -3.09 -10.23
C GLN A 222 -13.46 -3.82 -9.98
N MET A 223 -13.47 -4.79 -9.07
CA MET A 223 -12.37 -5.73 -8.92
C MET A 223 -12.57 -6.86 -9.94
N VAL A 224 -11.72 -6.87 -10.98
CA VAL A 224 -11.84 -7.82 -12.10
C VAL A 224 -10.94 -9.04 -11.94
N ALA A 225 -9.92 -8.97 -11.10
CA ALA A 225 -9.08 -10.10 -10.71
C ALA A 225 -8.49 -9.89 -9.33
N GLN A 226 -8.25 -10.99 -8.60
CA GLN A 226 -7.49 -11.03 -7.36
C GLN A 226 -6.80 -12.39 -7.22
N GLY A 227 -5.58 -12.41 -6.68
CA GLY A 227 -4.80 -13.63 -6.47
C GLY A 227 -3.32 -13.34 -6.29
N ARG A 228 -2.50 -14.37 -6.29
CA ARG A 228 -1.03 -14.21 -6.26
C ARG A 228 -0.54 -13.52 -7.54
N PRO A 229 0.59 -12.77 -7.50
CA PRO A 229 1.11 -12.11 -8.70
C PRO A 229 1.19 -13.04 -9.93
N GLY A 230 1.80 -14.22 -9.78
CA GLY A 230 1.92 -15.18 -10.88
C GLY A 230 0.59 -15.64 -11.46
N GLU A 231 -0.47 -15.75 -10.66
CA GLU A 231 -1.81 -16.10 -11.13
C GLU A 231 -2.45 -14.94 -11.89
N VAL A 232 -2.40 -13.74 -11.31
CA VAL A 232 -3.04 -12.55 -11.89
C VAL A 232 -2.39 -12.14 -13.20
N PHE A 233 -1.06 -12.02 -13.23
CA PHE A 233 -0.35 -11.54 -14.41
C PHE A 233 -0.35 -12.53 -15.58
N ASN A 234 -0.52 -13.82 -15.35
CA ASN A 234 -0.71 -14.81 -16.42
C ASN A 234 -2.13 -14.82 -17.03
N HIS A 235 -3.09 -14.10 -16.42
CA HIS A 235 -4.50 -14.06 -16.87
C HIS A 235 -5.01 -12.64 -17.12
N LEU A 236 -4.11 -11.66 -17.30
CA LEU A 236 -4.52 -10.27 -17.60
C LEU A 236 -5.25 -10.18 -18.93
N ALA A 237 -6.42 -9.56 -18.92
CA ALA A 237 -7.14 -9.24 -20.13
C ALA A 237 -6.51 -8.00 -20.82
N ALA A 238 -6.44 -8.02 -22.15
CA ALA A 238 -5.78 -6.96 -22.92
C ALA A 238 -6.48 -5.59 -22.79
N ASP A 239 -7.79 -5.57 -22.55
CA ASP A 239 -8.60 -4.36 -22.38
C ASP A 239 -8.33 -3.66 -21.04
N TRP A 240 -7.74 -4.32 -20.05
CA TRP A 240 -7.36 -3.71 -18.78
C TRP A 240 -6.16 -2.77 -18.88
N GLN A 241 -5.38 -2.86 -19.98
CA GLN A 241 -4.23 -1.99 -20.27
C GLN A 241 -3.20 -1.96 -19.14
N ILE A 242 -2.98 -3.08 -18.49
CA ILE A 242 -1.96 -3.27 -17.45
C ILE A 242 -0.74 -3.91 -18.10
N PRO A 243 0.46 -3.33 -17.96
CA PRO A 243 1.67 -3.93 -18.51
C PRO A 243 2.02 -5.23 -17.76
N ALA A 244 2.44 -6.23 -18.52
CA ALA A 244 3.02 -7.43 -17.93
C ALA A 244 4.38 -7.14 -17.27
N PRO A 245 4.77 -7.83 -16.19
CA PRO A 245 6.10 -7.73 -15.61
C PRO A 245 7.21 -7.96 -16.62
N THR A 246 8.35 -7.29 -16.50
CA THR A 246 9.49 -7.39 -17.41
C THR A 246 9.99 -8.84 -17.51
N ILE A 247 10.05 -9.55 -16.39
CA ILE A 247 10.43 -10.97 -16.34
C ILE A 247 9.47 -11.82 -17.18
N GLN A 248 8.16 -11.60 -17.04
CA GLN A 248 7.15 -12.30 -17.82
C GLN A 248 7.29 -12.05 -19.32
N GLN A 249 7.50 -10.78 -19.71
CA GLN A 249 7.71 -10.42 -21.12
C GLN A 249 8.97 -11.09 -21.71
N LEU A 250 10.05 -11.19 -20.92
CA LEU A 250 11.25 -11.91 -21.30
C LEU A 250 10.97 -13.41 -21.45
N ALA A 251 10.33 -14.01 -20.44
CA ALA A 251 10.00 -15.43 -20.43
C ALA A 251 9.10 -15.82 -21.63
N GLN A 252 8.13 -14.99 -21.98
CA GLN A 252 7.30 -15.18 -23.17
C GLN A 252 8.12 -15.19 -24.47
N LYS A 253 9.11 -14.29 -24.61
CA LYS A 253 9.98 -14.26 -25.80
C LYS A 253 10.92 -15.45 -25.88
N MET A 254 11.31 -16.01 -24.75
CA MET A 254 12.25 -17.12 -24.64
C MET A 254 11.54 -18.49 -24.56
N ASP A 255 10.21 -18.51 -24.48
CA ASP A 255 9.37 -19.68 -24.26
C ASP A 255 9.72 -20.42 -22.94
N TRP A 256 10.00 -19.67 -21.89
CA TRP A 256 10.35 -20.18 -20.55
C TRP A 256 9.12 -20.29 -19.68
N HIS A 257 8.81 -21.50 -19.22
CA HIS A 257 7.64 -21.79 -18.38
C HIS A 257 8.04 -22.42 -17.05
N LEU A 258 7.23 -22.14 -16.05
CA LEU A 258 7.21 -22.89 -14.80
C LEU A 258 6.61 -24.30 -15.02
N ALA A 259 6.78 -25.21 -14.08
CA ALA A 259 6.27 -26.57 -14.16
C ALA A 259 4.74 -26.65 -14.35
N ASP A 260 4.00 -25.65 -13.93
CA ASP A 260 2.54 -25.53 -14.10
C ASP A 260 2.11 -24.86 -15.41
N GLY A 261 3.07 -24.48 -16.28
CA GLY A 261 2.84 -23.87 -17.57
C GLY A 261 2.68 -22.35 -17.56
N ARG A 262 2.71 -21.70 -16.39
CA ARG A 262 2.72 -20.24 -16.30
C ARG A 262 4.08 -19.65 -16.65
N TYR A 263 4.09 -18.38 -17.05
CA TYR A 263 5.31 -17.61 -17.17
C TYR A 263 5.72 -17.04 -15.80
N PRO A 264 7.02 -17.06 -15.44
CA PRO A 264 7.49 -16.43 -14.21
C PRO A 264 7.26 -14.92 -14.24
N VAL A 265 6.94 -14.33 -13.07
CA VAL A 265 6.66 -12.89 -12.93
C VAL A 265 7.63 -12.17 -12.01
N ASN A 266 8.46 -12.90 -11.27
CA ASN A 266 9.47 -12.37 -10.35
C ASN A 266 10.77 -13.18 -10.37
N ASP A 267 11.80 -12.69 -9.66
CA ASP A 267 13.13 -13.31 -9.62
C ASP A 267 13.12 -14.73 -9.04
N ALA A 268 12.26 -15.01 -8.07
CA ALA A 268 12.17 -16.32 -7.44
C ALA A 268 11.64 -17.35 -8.43
N GLU A 269 10.53 -17.06 -9.10
CA GLU A 269 9.93 -17.91 -10.14
C GLU A 269 10.85 -18.07 -11.35
N LEU A 270 11.58 -17.01 -11.75
CA LEU A 270 12.55 -17.09 -12.84
C LEU A 270 13.70 -18.05 -12.52
N LYS A 271 14.20 -18.06 -11.29
CA LYS A 271 15.23 -19.03 -10.85
C LYS A 271 14.74 -20.46 -10.93
N GLU A 272 13.48 -20.74 -10.61
CA GLU A 272 12.91 -22.10 -10.74
C GLU A 272 13.02 -22.61 -12.18
N VAL A 273 12.73 -21.76 -13.18
CA VAL A 273 12.86 -22.13 -14.59
C VAL A 273 14.29 -22.52 -14.95
N PHE A 274 15.30 -21.80 -14.44
CA PHE A 274 16.70 -22.13 -14.72
C PHE A 274 17.18 -23.42 -14.04
N TYR A 275 16.65 -23.76 -12.86
CA TYR A 275 17.02 -25.01 -12.18
C TYR A 275 16.38 -26.24 -12.82
N VAL A 276 15.28 -26.11 -13.54
CA VAL A 276 14.61 -27.22 -14.24
C VAL A 276 15.27 -27.49 -15.61
N HIS A 277 15.98 -26.54 -16.19
CA HIS A 277 16.60 -26.66 -17.51
C HIS A 277 18.12 -26.94 -17.48
N ASN A 278 18.74 -27.06 -16.30
CA ASN A 278 20.11 -27.54 -16.06
C ASN A 278 20.11 -28.87 -15.29
#